data_27967cbb69ac9e58ee02a9bbae90fcb7
#
_entry.id   27967cbb69ac9e58ee02a9bbae90fcb7
#
_cell.length_a   1.000
_cell.length_b   1.000
_cell.length_c   1.000
_cell.angle_alpha   90.00
_cell.angle_beta   90.00
_cell.angle_gamma   90.00
#
_symmetry.space_group_name_H-M   'P 1'
#
loop_
_entity.id
_entity.type
_entity.pdbx_description
1 polymer ?
#
loop_
_entity_poly.entity_id
_entity_poly.type
_entity_poly.pdbx_seq_one_letter_code
_entity_poly.pdbx_strand_id
1 'polypeptide(L)'
;MGSAPIPIIPVATTCVNVSDYSRGLLRKHGITFLGGLDLGMTALGHALRWLENRGRVRAPAPRRVTAPGEAAAAAGPWSEVGARRLLAEAGVPVVPGGLARSADEAVEIAFRVGLPVALKICSAQITHKSDIGGVVLGLGSEAEVRGGYEKVRAAGQAVPEATVDGVLVTPMRTGGTELLAGVTVDPAFGPVLAVGLGGIWVEVLNDTSLRLLPVDAAEVRRMLGELRGLPLLQGARGTAPASLDAVAGAIAALGEAALALDGTLRALEVNPLWVNGDQVEALDVLVITEAREQQ
;
A
#
# COMPACT_ATOMS: atom_id res chain seq x y z
N MET A 1 -30.12 -39.45 0.69
CA MET A 1 -29.30 -38.26 0.88
C MET A 1 -29.35 -37.89 2.36
N GLY A 2 -28.35 -38.29 3.12
CA GLY A 2 -28.26 -37.93 4.54
C GLY A 2 -28.01 -36.44 4.67
N SER A 3 -28.88 -35.71 5.38
CA SER A 3 -28.65 -34.29 5.70
C SER A 3 -27.37 -34.21 6.51
N ALA A 4 -26.39 -33.39 6.03
CA ALA A 4 -25.22 -33.08 6.82
C ALA A 4 -25.71 -32.49 8.17
N PRO A 5 -25.18 -32.92 9.31
CA PRO A 5 -25.62 -32.40 10.60
C PRO A 5 -25.30 -30.90 10.65
N ILE A 6 -26.32 -30.10 11.00
CA ILE A 6 -26.13 -28.67 11.21
C ILE A 6 -25.26 -28.53 12.48
N PRO A 7 -24.11 -27.88 12.41
CA PRO A 7 -23.26 -27.66 13.58
C PRO A 7 -23.99 -26.73 14.57
N ILE A 8 -24.08 -27.15 15.84
CA ILE A 8 -24.62 -26.35 16.92
C ILE A 8 -23.44 -25.90 17.80
N ILE A 9 -23.22 -24.60 17.87
CA ILE A 9 -22.15 -23.99 18.65
C ILE A 9 -22.79 -23.14 19.77
N PRO A 10 -22.71 -23.61 21.05
CA PRO A 10 -23.19 -22.80 22.17
C PRO A 10 -22.32 -21.57 22.37
N VAL A 11 -22.96 -20.42 22.51
CA VAL A 11 -22.33 -19.13 22.80
C VAL A 11 -22.89 -18.58 24.10
N ALA A 12 -22.01 -18.22 25.05
CA ALA A 12 -22.46 -17.54 26.26
C ALA A 12 -22.72 -16.06 25.99
N THR A 13 -23.86 -15.56 26.44
CA THR A 13 -24.21 -14.14 26.29
C THR A 13 -23.60 -13.25 27.38
N THR A 14 -23.29 -13.83 28.55
CA THR A 14 -22.88 -13.06 29.75
C THR A 14 -21.54 -13.47 30.35
N CYS A 15 -20.98 -14.63 29.98
CA CYS A 15 -19.76 -15.17 30.59
C CYS A 15 -18.63 -15.32 29.55
N VAL A 16 -17.50 -14.68 29.83
CA VAL A 16 -16.26 -14.89 29.07
C VAL A 16 -15.47 -16.08 29.60
N ASN A 17 -15.56 -16.33 30.91
CA ASN A 17 -14.88 -17.45 31.58
C ASN A 17 -15.83 -18.56 32.03
N VAL A 18 -15.44 -19.78 31.77
CA VAL A 18 -16.14 -21.01 32.20
C VAL A 18 -15.34 -21.60 33.35
N SER A 19 -16.01 -22.07 34.41
CA SER A 19 -15.36 -22.74 35.52
C SER A 19 -14.63 -23.99 35.04
N ASP A 20 -13.62 -24.45 35.79
CA ASP A 20 -12.87 -25.66 35.44
C ASP A 20 -13.76 -26.90 35.40
N TYR A 21 -14.75 -26.99 36.28
CA TYR A 21 -15.77 -28.04 36.24
C TYR A 21 -16.55 -28.03 34.93
N SER A 22 -17.08 -26.87 34.55
CA SER A 22 -17.82 -26.73 33.27
C SER A 22 -16.96 -27.01 32.07
N ARG A 23 -15.69 -26.58 32.10
CA ARG A 23 -14.70 -26.86 31.06
C ARG A 23 -14.41 -28.36 30.92
N GLY A 24 -14.31 -29.08 32.05
CA GLY A 24 -14.17 -30.51 32.07
C GLY A 24 -15.40 -31.24 31.48
N LEU A 25 -16.60 -30.76 31.78
CA LEU A 25 -17.85 -31.31 31.24
C LEU A 25 -17.97 -31.11 29.73
N LEU A 26 -17.67 -29.89 29.25
CA LEU A 26 -17.68 -29.58 27.82
C LEU A 26 -16.69 -30.45 27.03
N ARG A 27 -15.47 -30.61 27.54
CA ARG A 27 -14.47 -31.56 26.97
C ARG A 27 -14.94 -33.00 26.94
N LYS A 28 -15.53 -33.48 28.05
CA LYS A 28 -16.03 -34.83 28.15
C LYS A 28 -17.09 -35.13 27.09
N HIS A 29 -17.90 -34.15 26.72
CA HIS A 29 -18.98 -34.31 25.75
C HIS A 29 -18.63 -33.79 24.35
N GLY A 30 -17.37 -33.35 24.10
CA GLY A 30 -16.93 -32.84 22.79
C GLY A 30 -17.65 -31.58 22.37
N ILE A 31 -18.14 -30.75 23.33
CA ILE A 31 -18.88 -29.55 23.05
C ILE A 31 -17.91 -28.37 22.97
N THR A 32 -17.84 -27.72 21.80
CA THR A 32 -17.13 -26.45 21.64
C THR A 32 -17.99 -25.34 22.20
N PHE A 33 -17.42 -24.50 23.04
CA PHE A 33 -18.10 -23.41 23.71
C PHE A 33 -17.37 -22.10 23.41
N LEU A 34 -18.10 -21.07 22.98
CA LEU A 34 -17.58 -19.73 22.75
C LEU A 34 -18.02 -18.80 23.90
N GLY A 35 -17.05 -18.22 24.59
CA GLY A 35 -17.30 -17.30 25.71
C GLY A 35 -17.49 -15.87 25.24
N GLY A 36 -18.58 -15.23 25.69
CA GLY A 36 -18.96 -13.86 25.32
C GLY A 36 -19.62 -13.75 23.95
N LEU A 37 -20.70 -12.99 23.87
CA LEU A 37 -21.45 -12.86 22.62
C LEU A 37 -20.59 -12.21 21.52
N ASP A 38 -19.96 -11.08 21.80
CA ASP A 38 -19.15 -10.33 20.80
C ASP A 38 -17.95 -11.13 20.35
N LEU A 39 -17.17 -11.69 21.29
CA LEU A 39 -16.00 -12.51 20.97
C LEU A 39 -16.39 -13.81 20.26
N GLY A 40 -17.46 -14.44 20.71
CA GLY A 40 -17.97 -15.68 20.11
C GLY A 40 -18.47 -15.47 18.68
N MET A 41 -19.22 -14.40 18.43
CA MET A 41 -19.71 -14.06 17.08
C MET A 41 -18.57 -13.63 16.17
N THR A 42 -17.60 -12.89 16.67
CA THR A 42 -16.40 -12.52 15.92
C THR A 42 -15.60 -13.75 15.52
N ALA A 43 -15.34 -14.67 16.45
CA ALA A 43 -14.63 -15.91 16.19
C ALA A 43 -15.36 -16.79 15.16
N LEU A 44 -16.69 -16.88 15.27
CA LEU A 44 -17.52 -17.61 14.30
C LEU A 44 -17.46 -16.95 12.91
N GLY A 45 -17.54 -15.62 12.83
CA GLY A 45 -17.40 -14.87 11.60
C GLY A 45 -16.03 -15.10 10.93
N HIS A 46 -14.94 -15.16 11.70
CA HIS A 46 -13.62 -15.52 11.18
C HIS A 46 -13.56 -16.96 10.68
N ALA A 47 -14.14 -17.92 11.41
CA ALA A 47 -14.18 -19.31 11.00
C ALA A 47 -14.97 -19.52 9.69
N LEU A 48 -16.11 -18.86 9.54
CA LEU A 48 -16.92 -18.90 8.32
C LEU A 48 -16.15 -18.29 7.14
N ARG A 49 -15.54 -17.12 7.31
CA ARG A 49 -14.68 -16.50 6.28
C ARG A 49 -13.51 -17.41 5.91
N TRP A 50 -12.90 -18.07 6.86
CA TRP A 50 -11.83 -19.05 6.59
C TRP A 50 -12.34 -20.23 5.75
N LEU A 51 -13.52 -20.77 6.07
CA LEU A 51 -14.14 -21.84 5.29
C LEU A 51 -14.45 -21.43 3.85
N GLU A 52 -14.99 -20.23 3.64
CA GLU A 52 -15.24 -19.65 2.33
C GLU A 52 -13.94 -19.50 1.53
N ASN A 53 -12.86 -19.08 2.20
CA ASN A 53 -11.55 -18.87 1.56
C ASN A 53 -10.79 -20.17 1.30
N ARG A 54 -11.04 -21.24 2.08
CA ARG A 54 -10.32 -22.51 1.98
C ARG A 54 -10.44 -23.19 0.62
N GLY A 55 -11.53 -22.98 -0.10
CA GLY A 55 -11.77 -23.54 -1.44
C GLY A 55 -11.26 -22.65 -2.58
N ARG A 56 -10.69 -21.49 -2.29
CA ARG A 56 -10.22 -20.55 -3.33
C ARG A 56 -8.92 -21.05 -3.95
N VAL A 57 -8.84 -20.93 -5.27
CA VAL A 57 -7.62 -21.23 -6.01
C VAL A 57 -6.55 -20.25 -5.55
N ARG A 58 -5.37 -20.77 -5.20
CA ARG A 58 -4.23 -19.95 -4.85
C ARG A 58 -3.85 -19.09 -6.05
N ALA A 59 -3.48 -17.84 -5.82
CA ALA A 59 -3.02 -16.95 -6.88
C ALA A 59 -1.93 -17.64 -7.74
N PRO A 60 -1.93 -17.44 -9.05
CA PRO A 60 -0.89 -17.98 -9.92
C PRO A 60 0.49 -17.46 -9.46
N ALA A 61 1.54 -18.20 -9.85
CA ALA A 61 2.90 -17.77 -9.56
C ALA A 61 3.12 -16.34 -10.07
N PRO A 62 3.78 -15.47 -9.31
CA PRO A 62 4.00 -14.08 -9.69
C PRO A 62 4.79 -14.00 -11.00
N ARG A 63 4.51 -12.97 -11.80
CA ARG A 63 5.33 -12.62 -12.95
C ARG A 63 6.76 -12.42 -12.50
N ARG A 64 7.73 -12.85 -13.32
CA ARG A 64 9.14 -12.51 -13.05
C ARG A 64 9.34 -11.03 -13.36
N VAL A 65 9.26 -10.20 -12.35
CA VAL A 65 9.75 -8.82 -12.39
C VAL A 65 11.24 -8.87 -12.08
N THR A 66 12.05 -8.23 -12.88
CA THR A 66 13.50 -8.15 -12.62
C THR A 66 13.75 -6.90 -11.78
N ALA A 67 14.19 -7.07 -10.55
CA ALA A 67 14.60 -5.92 -9.74
C ALA A 67 15.78 -5.18 -10.42
N PRO A 68 15.78 -3.83 -10.47
CA PRO A 68 16.88 -3.05 -11.03
C PRO A 68 18.20 -3.38 -10.32
N GLY A 69 19.21 -3.87 -11.06
CA GLY A 69 20.38 -4.59 -10.55
C GLY A 69 21.14 -3.91 -9.38
N GLU A 70 21.54 -2.63 -9.51
CA GLU A 70 22.33 -1.96 -8.48
C GLU A 70 21.49 -1.55 -7.26
N ALA A 71 20.25 -1.15 -7.46
CA ALA A 71 19.35 -0.74 -6.37
C ALA A 71 18.92 -1.92 -5.50
N ALA A 72 18.75 -3.12 -6.10
CA ALA A 72 18.38 -4.32 -5.36
C ALA A 72 19.52 -4.88 -4.48
N ALA A 73 20.76 -4.48 -4.73
CA ALA A 73 21.92 -4.91 -3.98
C ALA A 73 22.24 -4.04 -2.75
N ALA A 74 21.71 -2.82 -2.70
CA ALA A 74 21.94 -1.89 -1.61
C ALA A 74 20.93 -2.10 -0.46
N ALA A 75 21.42 -2.17 0.77
CA ALA A 75 20.56 -2.15 1.95
C ALA A 75 20.15 -0.70 2.28
N GLY A 76 18.92 -0.53 2.76
CA GLY A 76 18.37 0.75 3.15
C GLY A 76 17.26 1.27 2.23
N PRO A 77 16.83 2.52 2.43
CA PRO A 77 15.86 3.18 1.57
C PRO A 77 16.43 3.41 0.16
N TRP A 78 15.57 3.24 -0.85
CA TRP A 78 15.91 3.57 -2.22
C TRP A 78 15.62 5.03 -2.53
N SER A 79 16.31 5.59 -3.54
CA SER A 79 15.86 6.85 -4.12
C SER A 79 14.49 6.66 -4.78
N GLU A 80 13.65 7.69 -4.75
CA GLU A 80 12.31 7.60 -5.34
C GLU A 80 12.36 7.27 -6.84
N VAL A 81 13.40 7.71 -7.55
CA VAL A 81 13.60 7.36 -8.98
C VAL A 81 13.77 5.86 -9.17
N GLY A 82 14.58 5.21 -8.33
CA GLY A 82 14.78 3.76 -8.37
C GLY A 82 13.50 3.00 -8.02
N ALA A 83 12.78 3.45 -6.97
CA ALA A 83 11.52 2.86 -6.54
C ALA A 83 10.42 2.97 -7.62
N ARG A 84 10.30 4.14 -8.27
CA ARG A 84 9.35 4.37 -9.38
C ARG A 84 9.66 3.47 -10.59
N ARG A 85 10.93 3.26 -10.89
CA ARG A 85 11.34 2.36 -11.98
C ARG A 85 10.94 0.92 -11.70
N LEU A 86 11.17 0.40 -10.49
CA LEU A 86 10.73 -0.93 -10.08
C LEU A 86 9.22 -1.12 -10.30
N LEU A 87 8.41 -0.15 -9.85
CA LEU A 87 6.97 -0.21 -10.00
C LEU A 87 6.54 -0.17 -11.47
N ALA A 88 7.14 0.69 -12.28
CA ALA A 88 6.83 0.79 -13.70
C ALA A 88 7.17 -0.52 -14.45
N GLU A 89 8.30 -1.16 -14.14
CA GLU A 89 8.70 -2.46 -14.71
C GLU A 89 7.75 -3.59 -14.29
N ALA A 90 7.16 -3.50 -13.10
CA ALA A 90 6.11 -4.41 -12.65
C ALA A 90 4.75 -4.14 -13.29
N GLY A 91 4.56 -3.02 -13.96
CA GLY A 91 3.31 -2.62 -14.59
C GLY A 91 2.39 -1.80 -13.68
N VAL A 92 2.89 -1.27 -12.56
CA VAL A 92 2.16 -0.27 -11.76
C VAL A 92 2.23 1.08 -12.48
N PRO A 93 1.10 1.72 -12.79
CA PRO A 93 1.13 3.05 -13.36
C PRO A 93 1.73 4.06 -12.38
N VAL A 94 2.75 4.79 -12.82
CA VAL A 94 3.44 5.80 -12.03
C VAL A 94 3.19 7.15 -12.66
N VAL A 95 2.90 8.19 -11.86
CA VAL A 95 2.68 9.54 -12.37
C VAL A 95 3.86 9.97 -13.24
N PRO A 96 3.66 10.56 -14.44
CA PRO A 96 4.77 11.01 -15.27
C PRO A 96 5.61 12.05 -14.53
N GLY A 97 6.89 12.16 -14.87
CA GLY A 97 7.76 13.12 -14.22
C GLY A 97 9.21 12.96 -14.63
N GLY A 98 10.08 13.69 -13.96
CA GLY A 98 11.52 13.61 -14.19
C GLY A 98 12.32 14.18 -13.02
N LEU A 99 13.56 13.72 -12.90
CA LEU A 99 14.52 14.22 -11.95
C LEU A 99 15.26 15.42 -12.56
N ALA A 100 15.14 16.57 -11.93
CA ALA A 100 15.86 17.80 -12.27
C ALA A 100 17.10 17.96 -11.37
N ARG A 101 18.22 18.32 -11.98
CA ARG A 101 19.47 18.66 -11.30
C ARG A 101 19.78 20.15 -11.32
N SER A 102 18.98 20.91 -12.06
CA SER A 102 19.02 22.37 -12.12
C SER A 102 17.61 22.95 -12.17
N ALA A 103 17.48 24.26 -11.87
CA ALA A 103 16.21 24.98 -12.00
C ALA A 103 15.71 25.01 -13.44
N ASP A 104 16.61 25.06 -14.42
CA ASP A 104 16.27 25.05 -15.85
C ASP A 104 15.67 23.68 -16.25
N GLU A 105 16.31 22.58 -15.84
CA GLU A 105 15.76 21.22 -16.05
C GLU A 105 14.39 21.06 -15.38
N ALA A 106 14.19 21.63 -14.17
CA ALA A 106 12.91 21.58 -13.49
C ALA A 106 11.81 22.26 -14.28
N VAL A 107 12.11 23.42 -14.87
CA VAL A 107 11.20 24.17 -15.74
C VAL A 107 10.88 23.38 -17.02
N GLU A 108 11.89 22.83 -17.68
CA GLU A 108 11.70 22.01 -18.88
C GLU A 108 10.79 20.80 -18.61
N ILE A 109 11.02 20.11 -17.49
CA ILE A 109 10.19 18.97 -17.09
C ILE A 109 8.77 19.44 -16.78
N ALA A 110 8.61 20.56 -16.04
CA ALA A 110 7.31 21.10 -15.67
C ALA A 110 6.45 21.42 -16.90
N PHE A 111 7.02 22.06 -17.91
CA PHE A 111 6.30 22.34 -19.17
C PHE A 111 5.96 21.05 -19.95
N ARG A 112 6.85 20.07 -19.93
CA ARG A 112 6.61 18.78 -20.61
C ARG A 112 5.49 17.98 -19.97
N VAL A 113 5.39 17.96 -18.62
CA VAL A 113 4.37 17.17 -17.89
C VAL A 113 3.07 17.93 -17.68
N GLY A 114 3.07 19.25 -17.88
CA GLY A 114 1.94 20.16 -17.70
C GLY A 114 1.85 20.75 -16.29
N LEU A 115 1.64 22.06 -16.26
CA LEU A 115 1.42 22.82 -15.02
C LEU A 115 -0.04 22.66 -14.55
N PRO A 116 -0.32 22.77 -13.24
CA PRO A 116 0.64 22.96 -12.14
C PRO A 116 1.39 21.67 -11.78
N VAL A 117 2.59 21.83 -11.19
CA VAL A 117 3.47 20.72 -10.79
C VAL A 117 3.72 20.68 -9.28
N ALA A 118 4.14 19.50 -8.82
CA ALA A 118 4.74 19.26 -7.52
C ALA A 118 6.25 19.04 -7.68
N LEU A 119 7.02 19.60 -6.75
CA LEU A 119 8.46 19.41 -6.62
C LEU A 119 8.76 18.68 -5.32
N LYS A 120 9.53 17.61 -5.40
CA LYS A 120 9.91 16.79 -4.25
C LYS A 120 11.42 16.56 -4.24
N ILE A 121 12.05 16.67 -3.07
CA ILE A 121 13.45 16.28 -2.91
C ILE A 121 13.64 14.78 -3.20
N CYS A 122 14.69 14.43 -3.94
CA CYS A 122 15.05 13.04 -4.19
C CYS A 122 16.35 12.72 -3.49
N SER A 123 16.28 11.88 -2.47
CA SER A 123 17.39 11.37 -1.67
C SER A 123 16.98 10.07 -1.00
N ALA A 124 17.83 9.06 -1.01
CA ALA A 124 17.58 7.81 -0.32
C ALA A 124 17.53 7.99 1.21
N GLN A 125 18.27 8.96 1.76
CA GLN A 125 18.35 9.22 3.20
C GLN A 125 17.18 10.06 3.73
N ILE A 126 16.39 10.69 2.85
CA ILE A 126 15.24 11.56 3.22
C ILE A 126 13.93 10.84 2.91
N THR A 127 13.44 10.04 3.84
CA THR A 127 12.19 9.28 3.69
C THR A 127 10.94 10.11 3.97
N HIS A 128 11.01 11.07 4.92
CA HIS A 128 9.91 11.98 5.28
C HIS A 128 10.15 13.38 4.72
N LYS A 129 9.95 13.52 3.42
CA LYS A 129 10.27 14.74 2.64
C LYS A 129 9.50 15.98 3.13
N SER A 130 8.24 15.80 3.53
CA SER A 130 7.37 16.90 3.99
C SER A 130 7.85 17.54 5.29
N ASP A 131 8.42 16.75 6.21
CA ASP A 131 8.83 17.22 7.54
C ASP A 131 9.97 18.24 7.47
N ILE A 132 10.80 18.13 6.44
CA ILE A 132 11.94 19.04 6.21
C ILE A 132 11.61 20.19 5.23
N GLY A 133 10.38 20.29 4.74
CA GLY A 133 10.03 21.24 3.67
C GLY A 133 10.56 20.82 2.29
N GLY A 134 10.89 19.55 2.10
CA GLY A 134 11.39 18.96 0.85
C GLY A 134 10.30 18.70 -0.20
N VAL A 135 9.07 19.22 0.00
CA VAL A 135 7.96 19.14 -0.95
C VAL A 135 7.34 20.51 -1.13
N VAL A 136 7.09 20.90 -2.39
CA VAL A 136 6.34 22.11 -2.75
C VAL A 136 5.31 21.74 -3.81
N LEU A 137 4.07 22.13 -3.59
CA LEU A 137 2.92 21.76 -4.40
C LEU A 137 2.31 22.96 -5.12
N GLY A 138 1.63 22.71 -6.24
CA GLY A 138 0.76 23.68 -6.91
C GLY A 138 1.50 24.77 -7.69
N LEU A 139 2.70 24.52 -8.17
CA LEU A 139 3.50 25.50 -8.92
C LEU A 139 2.96 25.65 -10.34
N GLY A 140 2.35 26.77 -10.63
CA GLY A 140 1.63 27.06 -11.87
C GLY A 140 2.38 27.92 -12.88
N SER A 141 3.59 28.40 -12.56
CA SER A 141 4.39 29.28 -13.44
C SER A 141 5.87 28.94 -13.41
N GLU A 142 6.62 29.36 -14.44
CA GLU A 142 8.06 29.17 -14.48
C GLU A 142 8.76 29.76 -13.26
N ALA A 143 8.38 30.99 -12.87
CA ALA A 143 8.98 31.65 -11.71
C ALA A 143 8.77 30.89 -10.41
N GLU A 144 7.56 30.34 -10.25
CA GLU A 144 7.24 29.48 -9.06
C GLU A 144 8.02 28.17 -9.10
N VAL A 145 8.17 27.53 -10.26
CA VAL A 145 8.96 26.30 -10.41
C VAL A 145 10.43 26.54 -10.06
N ARG A 146 11.02 27.64 -10.54
CA ARG A 146 12.41 28.03 -10.21
C ARG A 146 12.57 28.27 -8.70
N GLY A 147 11.71 29.09 -8.13
CA GLY A 147 11.73 29.36 -6.68
C GLY A 147 11.49 28.13 -5.84
N GLY A 148 10.56 27.26 -6.26
CA GLY A 148 10.26 25.98 -5.63
C GLY A 148 11.46 25.01 -5.67
N TYR A 149 12.17 24.96 -6.82
CA TYR A 149 13.37 24.14 -6.97
C TYR A 149 14.45 24.52 -5.96
N GLU A 150 14.78 25.83 -5.88
CA GLU A 150 15.81 26.31 -4.95
C GLU A 150 15.41 26.04 -3.48
N LYS A 151 14.13 26.24 -3.14
CA LYS A 151 13.59 25.96 -1.80
C LYS A 151 13.73 24.49 -1.44
N VAL A 152 13.28 23.59 -2.30
CA VAL A 152 13.31 22.13 -2.07
C VAL A 152 14.75 21.63 -1.99
N ARG A 153 15.62 22.11 -2.88
CA ARG A 153 17.03 21.76 -2.89
C ARG A 153 17.73 22.20 -1.60
N ALA A 154 17.51 23.45 -1.18
CA ALA A 154 18.08 23.98 0.06
C ALA A 154 17.64 23.18 1.29
N ALA A 155 16.35 22.79 1.35
CA ALA A 155 15.83 21.95 2.42
C ALA A 155 16.52 20.58 2.48
N GLY A 156 16.73 19.95 1.33
CA GLY A 156 17.45 18.67 1.26
C GLY A 156 18.92 18.78 1.63
N GLN A 157 19.60 19.85 1.19
CA GLN A 157 21.01 20.12 1.53
C GLN A 157 21.24 20.45 3.01
N ALA A 158 20.21 20.90 3.72
CA ALA A 158 20.27 21.17 5.15
C ALA A 158 20.23 19.89 6.02
N VAL A 159 19.87 18.72 5.44
CA VAL A 159 19.87 17.45 6.17
C VAL A 159 21.29 16.89 6.23
N PRO A 160 21.88 16.72 7.43
CA PRO A 160 23.23 16.19 7.58
C PRO A 160 23.36 14.81 6.92
N GLU A 161 24.48 14.58 6.23
CA GLU A 161 24.83 13.30 5.60
C GLU A 161 23.89 12.81 4.48
N ALA A 162 22.86 13.59 4.11
CA ALA A 162 21.99 13.24 2.99
C ALA A 162 22.65 13.58 1.65
N THR A 163 22.65 12.60 0.76
CA THR A 163 23.02 12.81 -0.65
C THR A 163 21.77 13.16 -1.44
N VAL A 164 21.74 14.36 -2.03
CA VAL A 164 20.63 14.83 -2.85
C VAL A 164 20.88 14.46 -4.31
N ASP A 165 20.06 13.56 -4.86
CA ASP A 165 20.13 13.14 -6.28
C ASP A 165 19.61 14.24 -7.22
N GLY A 166 18.66 15.05 -6.74
CA GLY A 166 18.00 16.12 -7.47
C GLY A 166 16.62 16.44 -6.88
N VAL A 167 15.78 17.05 -7.69
CA VAL A 167 14.39 17.38 -7.37
C VAL A 167 13.47 16.68 -8.39
N LEU A 168 12.58 15.84 -7.91
CA LEU A 168 11.59 15.17 -8.75
C LEU A 168 10.47 16.16 -9.07
N VAL A 169 10.15 16.31 -10.36
CA VAL A 169 9.08 17.17 -10.88
C VAL A 169 7.97 16.28 -11.43
N THR A 170 6.76 16.42 -10.90
CA THR A 170 5.57 15.66 -11.34
C THR A 170 4.37 16.58 -11.50
N PRO A 171 3.41 16.28 -12.41
CA PRO A 171 2.19 17.06 -12.50
C PRO A 171 1.35 16.88 -11.24
N MET A 172 0.63 17.93 -10.84
CA MET A 172 -0.37 17.84 -9.78
C MET A 172 -1.56 16.99 -10.25
N ARG A 173 -2.09 16.21 -9.33
CA ARG A 173 -3.38 15.56 -9.52
C ARG A 173 -4.42 16.22 -8.63
N THR A 174 -5.60 16.46 -9.19
CA THR A 174 -6.72 17.10 -8.49
C THR A 174 -7.95 16.21 -8.57
N GLY A 175 -8.79 16.27 -7.55
CA GLY A 175 -9.95 15.36 -7.45
C GLY A 175 -9.54 13.91 -7.25
N GLY A 176 -10.50 12.99 -7.47
CA GLY A 176 -10.27 11.56 -7.28
C GLY A 176 -10.21 11.14 -5.82
N THR A 177 -9.74 9.92 -5.61
CA THR A 177 -9.59 9.30 -4.28
C THR A 177 -8.15 8.84 -4.11
N GLU A 178 -7.60 9.02 -2.94
CA GLU A 178 -6.27 8.54 -2.58
C GLU A 178 -6.38 7.24 -1.79
N LEU A 179 -5.59 6.26 -2.19
CA LEU A 179 -5.42 5.00 -1.48
C LEU A 179 -3.97 4.88 -0.97
N LEU A 180 -3.82 4.10 0.09
CA LEU A 180 -2.53 3.56 0.52
C LEU A 180 -2.47 2.10 0.09
N ALA A 181 -1.39 1.71 -0.55
CA ALA A 181 -1.07 0.32 -0.84
C ALA A 181 0.39 0.04 -0.48
N GLY A 182 0.64 -0.96 0.35
CA GLY A 182 2.00 -1.25 0.79
C GLY A 182 2.21 -2.71 1.15
N VAL A 183 3.45 -3.15 1.08
CA VAL A 183 3.90 -4.48 1.49
C VAL A 183 4.96 -4.33 2.56
N THR A 184 4.76 -5.02 3.68
CA THR A 184 5.76 -5.18 4.73
C THR A 184 6.03 -6.66 4.95
N VAL A 185 7.22 -7.00 5.44
CA VAL A 185 7.57 -8.39 5.73
C VAL A 185 7.35 -8.67 7.21
N ASP A 186 6.36 -9.51 7.51
CA ASP A 186 6.11 -10.00 8.86
C ASP A 186 7.05 -11.17 9.16
N PRO A 187 7.71 -11.21 10.35
CA PRO A 187 8.65 -12.28 10.69
C PRO A 187 8.05 -13.69 10.72
N ALA A 188 6.75 -13.80 11.02
CA ALA A 188 6.06 -15.09 11.13
C ALA A 188 5.34 -15.48 9.84
N PHE A 189 4.80 -14.50 9.11
CA PHE A 189 3.92 -14.74 7.97
C PHE A 189 4.53 -14.39 6.61
N GLY A 190 5.68 -13.73 6.58
CA GLY A 190 6.32 -13.26 5.35
C GLY A 190 5.68 -11.97 4.81
N PRO A 191 5.71 -11.74 3.49
CA PRO A 191 5.24 -10.49 2.90
C PRO A 191 3.72 -10.34 2.98
N VAL A 192 3.27 -9.24 3.59
CA VAL A 192 1.87 -8.87 3.81
C VAL A 192 1.55 -7.62 3.03
N LEU A 193 0.57 -7.71 2.14
CA LEU A 193 -0.02 -6.57 1.44
C LEU A 193 -1.08 -5.92 2.33
N ALA A 194 -1.00 -4.61 2.49
CA ALA A 194 -2.00 -3.75 3.10
C ALA A 194 -2.60 -2.82 2.05
N VAL A 195 -3.92 -2.67 2.05
CA VAL A 195 -4.65 -1.72 1.21
C VAL A 195 -5.64 -0.97 2.07
N GLY A 196 -5.65 0.36 1.99
CA GLY A 196 -6.55 1.21 2.76
C GLY A 196 -6.86 2.53 2.05
N LEU A 197 -7.75 3.34 2.65
CA LEU A 197 -7.92 4.72 2.21
C LEU A 197 -6.65 5.51 2.53
N GLY A 198 -6.24 6.38 1.61
CA GLY A 198 -5.12 7.29 1.77
C GLY A 198 -5.49 8.63 2.41
N GLY A 199 -4.52 9.54 2.45
CA GLY A 199 -4.70 10.88 2.96
C GLY A 199 -4.98 10.93 4.47
N ILE A 200 -5.74 11.92 4.91
CA ILE A 200 -6.07 12.15 6.34
C ILE A 200 -6.88 11.03 6.99
N TRP A 201 -7.43 10.10 6.21
CA TRP A 201 -8.28 9.02 6.70
C TRP A 201 -7.51 7.81 7.23
N VAL A 202 -6.24 7.65 6.86
CA VAL A 202 -5.42 6.49 7.26
C VAL A 202 -5.35 6.33 8.77
N GLU A 203 -5.02 7.41 9.48
CA GLU A 203 -4.82 7.39 10.93
C GLU A 203 -6.13 7.38 11.73
N VAL A 204 -7.19 7.95 11.16
CA VAL A 204 -8.47 8.16 11.88
C VAL A 204 -9.39 6.95 11.78
N LEU A 205 -9.45 6.28 10.62
CA LEU A 205 -10.44 5.23 10.37
C LEU A 205 -9.92 3.81 10.56
N ASN A 206 -8.60 3.57 10.53
CA ASN A 206 -7.99 2.21 10.52
C ASN A 206 -8.70 1.27 9.54
N ASP A 207 -9.07 1.82 8.36
CA ASP A 207 -9.81 1.09 7.33
C ASP A 207 -8.84 0.43 6.37
N THR A 208 -8.35 -0.74 6.77
CA THR A 208 -7.30 -1.46 6.04
C THR A 208 -7.66 -2.93 5.88
N SER A 209 -7.49 -3.45 4.68
CA SER A 209 -7.55 -4.88 4.38
C SER A 209 -6.16 -5.45 4.18
N LEU A 210 -5.89 -6.65 4.73
CA LEU A 210 -4.58 -7.29 4.72
C LEU A 210 -4.63 -8.64 4.00
N ARG A 211 -3.58 -8.97 3.25
CA ARG A 211 -3.40 -10.29 2.62
C ARG A 211 -1.93 -10.70 2.60
N LEU A 212 -1.72 -11.99 2.76
CA LEU A 212 -0.40 -12.59 2.48
C LEU A 212 -0.17 -12.67 0.98
N LEU A 213 1.03 -12.33 0.53
CA LEU A 213 1.41 -12.50 -0.86
C LEU A 213 1.72 -13.99 -1.17
N PRO A 214 1.55 -14.44 -2.44
CA PRO A 214 1.06 -13.68 -3.60
C PRO A 214 -0.45 -13.49 -3.62
N VAL A 215 -0.90 -12.40 -4.25
CA VAL A 215 -2.31 -12.12 -4.54
C VAL A 215 -2.49 -11.81 -6.03
N ASP A 216 -3.69 -12.06 -6.56
CA ASP A 216 -4.09 -11.62 -7.89
C ASP A 216 -5.05 -10.42 -7.83
N ALA A 217 -5.38 -9.86 -8.99
CA ALA A 217 -6.30 -8.73 -9.07
C ALA A 217 -7.71 -9.09 -8.52
N ALA A 218 -8.14 -10.34 -8.64
CA ALA A 218 -9.41 -10.77 -8.10
C ALA A 218 -9.42 -10.75 -6.57
N GLU A 219 -8.30 -11.14 -5.92
CA GLU A 219 -8.17 -11.03 -4.46
C GLU A 219 -8.08 -9.58 -4.01
N VAL A 220 -7.31 -8.74 -4.72
CA VAL A 220 -7.24 -7.30 -4.41
C VAL A 220 -8.61 -6.64 -4.54
N ARG A 221 -9.40 -7.02 -5.57
CA ARG A 221 -10.77 -6.51 -5.71
C ARG A 221 -11.64 -6.88 -4.50
N ARG A 222 -11.47 -8.06 -3.90
CA ARG A 222 -12.15 -8.44 -2.65
C ARG A 222 -11.66 -7.59 -1.48
N MET A 223 -10.35 -7.33 -1.37
CA MET A 223 -9.79 -6.43 -0.36
C MET A 223 -10.41 -5.05 -0.42
N LEU A 224 -10.54 -4.47 -1.62
CA LEU A 224 -11.23 -3.18 -1.81
C LEU A 224 -12.69 -3.23 -1.36
N GLY A 225 -13.37 -4.37 -1.57
CA GLY A 225 -14.74 -4.61 -1.12
C GLY A 225 -14.91 -4.71 0.40
N GLU A 226 -13.85 -4.98 1.14
CA GLU A 226 -13.84 -5.04 2.60
C GLU A 226 -13.70 -3.67 3.27
N LEU A 227 -13.24 -2.65 2.51
CA LEU A 227 -13.05 -1.30 3.04
C LEU A 227 -14.40 -0.62 3.34
N ARG A 228 -14.50 -0.01 4.51
CA ARG A 228 -15.66 0.83 4.88
C ARG A 228 -15.78 2.04 3.96
N GLY A 229 -14.63 2.53 3.49
CA GLY A 229 -14.52 3.63 2.54
C GLY A 229 -14.81 3.26 1.09
N LEU A 230 -15.16 2.02 0.76
CA LEU A 230 -15.54 1.61 -0.61
C LEU A 230 -16.51 2.58 -1.30
N PRO A 231 -17.55 3.16 -0.63
CA PRO A 231 -18.46 4.12 -1.27
C PRO A 231 -17.74 5.34 -1.87
N LEU A 232 -16.57 5.76 -1.34
CA LEU A 232 -15.77 6.85 -1.92
C LEU A 232 -15.21 6.45 -3.29
N LEU A 233 -14.75 5.21 -3.43
CA LEU A 233 -14.31 4.66 -4.71
C LEU A 233 -15.47 4.45 -5.70
N GLN A 234 -16.67 4.27 -5.19
CA GLN A 234 -17.89 4.11 -6.00
C GLN A 234 -18.54 5.45 -6.42
N GLY A 235 -17.89 6.58 -6.16
CA GLY A 235 -18.37 7.89 -6.58
C GLY A 235 -19.30 8.59 -5.58
N ALA A 236 -19.17 8.29 -4.28
CA ALA A 236 -19.88 9.05 -3.26
C ALA A 236 -19.54 10.55 -3.34
N ARG A 237 -20.52 11.41 -3.03
CA ARG A 237 -20.40 12.87 -3.06
C ARG A 237 -20.08 13.50 -4.42
N GLY A 238 -20.41 12.81 -5.53
CA GLY A 238 -20.27 13.36 -6.88
C GLY A 238 -18.86 13.25 -7.46
N THR A 239 -17.97 12.46 -6.86
CA THR A 239 -16.69 12.08 -7.48
C THR A 239 -16.94 11.07 -8.59
N ALA A 240 -16.07 11.01 -9.61
CA ALA A 240 -16.12 9.96 -10.60
C ALA A 240 -15.87 8.59 -9.95
N PRO A 241 -16.71 7.57 -10.23
CA PRO A 241 -16.46 6.23 -9.70
C PRO A 241 -15.15 5.67 -10.26
N ALA A 242 -14.36 5.09 -9.39
CA ALA A 242 -13.10 4.45 -9.74
C ALA A 242 -13.33 3.11 -10.43
N SER A 243 -12.51 2.78 -11.42
CA SER A 243 -12.42 1.43 -11.96
C SER A 243 -11.73 0.52 -10.95
N LEU A 244 -12.52 -0.25 -10.18
CA LEU A 244 -11.99 -1.18 -9.19
C LEU A 244 -11.08 -2.24 -9.82
N ASP A 245 -11.28 -2.57 -11.10
CA ASP A 245 -10.44 -3.53 -11.82
C ASP A 245 -9.07 -2.92 -12.17
N ALA A 246 -9.02 -1.64 -12.57
CA ALA A 246 -7.76 -0.93 -12.78
C ALA A 246 -6.97 -0.78 -11.47
N VAL A 247 -7.64 -0.39 -10.39
CA VAL A 247 -7.04 -0.30 -9.05
C VAL A 247 -6.50 -1.65 -8.60
N ALA A 248 -7.31 -2.71 -8.74
CA ALA A 248 -6.92 -4.06 -8.34
C ALA A 248 -5.72 -4.57 -9.15
N GLY A 249 -5.68 -4.28 -10.45
CA GLY A 249 -4.55 -4.62 -11.31
C GLY A 249 -3.26 -3.93 -10.88
N ALA A 250 -3.31 -2.62 -10.59
CA ALA A 250 -2.16 -1.85 -10.14
C ALA A 250 -1.62 -2.34 -8.79
N ILE A 251 -2.51 -2.64 -7.84
CA ILE A 251 -2.10 -3.14 -6.51
C ILE A 251 -1.58 -4.59 -6.59
N ALA A 252 -2.15 -5.44 -7.44
CA ALA A 252 -1.60 -6.78 -7.66
C ALA A 252 -0.18 -6.71 -8.26
N ALA A 253 0.05 -5.81 -9.22
CA ALA A 253 1.37 -5.56 -9.79
C ALA A 253 2.39 -5.02 -8.74
N LEU A 254 1.93 -4.20 -7.78
CA LEU A 254 2.74 -3.78 -6.62
C LEU A 254 3.15 -5.00 -5.78
N GLY A 255 2.24 -5.94 -5.55
CA GLY A 255 2.55 -7.20 -4.88
C GLY A 255 3.61 -8.02 -5.62
N GLU A 256 3.56 -8.06 -6.96
CA GLU A 256 4.58 -8.72 -7.79
C GLU A 256 5.94 -8.01 -7.69
N ALA A 257 5.95 -6.66 -7.68
CA ALA A 257 7.17 -5.87 -7.46
C ALA A 257 7.81 -6.18 -6.10
N ALA A 258 7.00 -6.30 -5.04
CA ALA A 258 7.47 -6.68 -3.72
C ALA A 258 8.11 -8.07 -3.68
N LEU A 259 7.48 -9.05 -4.33
CA LEU A 259 7.99 -10.42 -4.42
C LEU A 259 9.28 -10.53 -5.27
N ALA A 260 9.50 -9.61 -6.21
CA ALA A 260 10.75 -9.55 -6.97
C ALA A 260 11.98 -9.16 -6.13
N LEU A 261 11.75 -8.55 -4.96
CA LEU A 261 12.78 -8.20 -3.97
C LEU A 261 12.95 -9.27 -2.88
N ASP A 262 12.53 -10.50 -3.17
CA ASP A 262 12.53 -11.64 -2.23
C ASP A 262 13.84 -11.76 -1.44
N GLY A 263 13.69 -11.90 -0.11
CA GLY A 263 14.80 -12.02 0.84
C GLY A 263 15.55 -10.72 1.14
N THR A 264 15.17 -9.59 0.51
CA THR A 264 15.77 -8.28 0.80
C THR A 264 14.71 -7.22 1.13
N LEU A 265 13.46 -7.42 0.76
CA LEU A 265 12.40 -6.45 1.03
C LEU A 265 12.15 -6.31 2.52
N ARG A 266 12.08 -5.07 3.00
CA ARG A 266 11.53 -4.70 4.30
C ARG A 266 10.19 -4.02 4.18
N ALA A 267 10.11 -3.03 3.28
CA ALA A 267 8.88 -2.32 2.98
C ALA A 267 8.86 -1.82 1.55
N LEU A 268 7.68 -1.86 0.94
CA LEU A 268 7.36 -1.19 -0.31
C LEU A 268 6.02 -0.51 -0.11
N GLU A 269 5.96 0.81 -0.30
CA GLU A 269 4.74 1.60 -0.06
C GLU A 269 4.49 2.57 -1.20
N VAL A 270 3.24 2.66 -1.60
CA VAL A 270 2.69 3.70 -2.48
C VAL A 270 1.68 4.49 -1.67
N ASN A 271 2.00 5.76 -1.40
CA ASN A 271 1.17 6.65 -0.62
C ASN A 271 1.37 8.12 -1.05
N PRO A 272 0.42 8.67 -1.85
CA PRO A 272 -0.82 8.05 -2.26
C PRO A 272 -0.72 7.27 -3.59
N LEU A 273 -1.58 6.26 -3.72
CA LEU A 273 -2.05 5.74 -4.99
C LEU A 273 -3.31 6.53 -5.37
N TRP A 274 -3.19 7.44 -6.33
CA TRP A 274 -4.28 8.30 -6.76
C TRP A 274 -5.14 7.60 -7.80
N VAL A 275 -6.47 7.76 -7.65
CA VAL A 275 -7.46 7.10 -8.50
C VAL A 275 -8.54 8.11 -8.92
N ASN A 276 -8.82 8.20 -10.22
CA ASN A 276 -9.89 9.01 -10.75
C ASN A 276 -10.47 8.37 -12.02
N GLY A 277 -11.67 7.81 -11.92
CA GLY A 277 -12.24 6.99 -13.00
C GLY A 277 -11.34 5.77 -13.29
N ASP A 278 -10.90 5.64 -14.53
CA ASP A 278 -10.00 4.57 -14.98
C ASP A 278 -8.52 4.87 -14.76
N GLN A 279 -8.18 6.08 -14.35
CA GLN A 279 -6.82 6.50 -14.10
C GLN A 279 -6.39 6.07 -12.70
N VAL A 280 -5.24 5.38 -12.63
CA VAL A 280 -4.60 4.95 -11.39
C VAL A 280 -3.12 5.29 -11.50
N GLU A 281 -2.58 6.06 -10.55
CA GLU A 281 -1.18 6.46 -10.58
C GLU A 281 -0.56 6.47 -9.18
N ALA A 282 0.61 5.87 -9.04
CA ALA A 282 1.45 6.02 -7.87
C ALA A 282 2.08 7.42 -7.87
N LEU A 283 1.75 8.24 -6.86
CA LEU A 283 2.28 9.61 -6.76
C LEU A 283 3.53 9.71 -5.91
N ASP A 284 3.64 8.87 -4.88
CA ASP A 284 4.84 8.74 -4.06
C ASP A 284 5.13 7.27 -3.77
N VAL A 285 6.41 6.92 -3.75
CA VAL A 285 6.87 5.53 -3.63
C VAL A 285 8.03 5.46 -2.66
N LEU A 286 7.93 4.55 -1.69
CA LEU A 286 9.00 4.21 -0.77
C LEU A 286 9.36 2.73 -0.92
N VAL A 287 10.64 2.44 -1.09
CA VAL A 287 11.18 1.07 -1.03
C VAL A 287 12.31 1.04 -0.01
N ILE A 288 12.26 0.08 0.89
CA ILE A 288 13.32 -0.18 1.87
C ILE A 288 13.72 -1.64 1.75
N THR A 289 15.02 -1.87 1.60
CA THR A 289 15.61 -3.21 1.54
C THR A 289 16.62 -3.41 2.67
N GLU A 290 16.88 -4.66 3.03
CA GLU A 290 17.93 -5.08 3.95
C GLU A 290 19.01 -5.84 3.20
N ALA A 291 20.20 -5.93 3.77
CA ALA A 291 21.23 -6.79 3.24
C ALA A 291 20.74 -8.25 3.27
N ARG A 292 21.00 -9.00 2.21
CA ARG A 292 20.65 -10.42 2.17
C ARG A 292 21.45 -11.14 3.27
N GLU A 293 20.77 -11.74 4.22
CA GLU A 293 21.42 -12.64 5.17
C GLU A 293 22.03 -13.80 4.37
N GLN A 294 23.36 -13.94 4.46
CA GLN A 294 24.06 -15.10 3.91
C GLN A 294 23.68 -16.31 4.77
N GLN A 295 22.82 -17.17 4.25
CA GLN A 295 22.54 -18.50 4.83
C GLN A 295 23.70 -19.44 4.54
#